data_de458968f378d6c40677138377f20bb3
#
_entry.id   de458968f378d6c40677138377f20bb3
#
_cell.length_a   1.000
_cell.length_b   1.000
_cell.length_c   1.000
_cell.angle_alpha   90.00
_cell.angle_beta   90.00
_cell.angle_gamma   90.00
#
_symmetry.space_group_name_H-M   'P 1'
#
loop_
_entity.id
_entity.type
_entity.pdbx_description
1 polymer ?
#
loop_
_entity_poly.entity_id
_entity_poly.type
_entity_poly.pdbx_seq_one_letter_code
_entity_poly.pdbx_strand_id
1 'polypeptide(L)'
;VGGLAGITARSDVRTETETEKIVNVKIQNLKLGGQVAAGGIIGTVNRTESSSDDIGALIGLSNGTGFRSYEFDDCSYENLKIEVNGDAGGLVGYAGSRIDYHFSITGGEYKNSSITSKDHNAGGLAASSSSRFYVNASSEGKALETPKFVVLTDVNVKGKMRAGGVVGKLARENGSSSYARYYINSVKVISTNSVSVEANTYAGGIAGIIDSADNQCTIEKCTVAGLGIKTMVDKSYNGGIVGSIGTKALVTG
;
A
#
# COMPACT_ATOMS: atom_id res chain seq x y z
N VAL A 1 -1.51 -16.89 -5.11
CA VAL A 1 -2.07 -16.77 -6.46
C VAL A 1 -1.75 -15.39 -6.99
N GLY A 2 -1.15 -15.27 -8.15
CA GLY A 2 -0.82 -14.01 -8.78
C GLY A 2 -1.35 -13.95 -10.21
N GLY A 3 -1.75 -12.76 -10.67
CA GLY A 3 -2.23 -12.55 -12.04
C GLY A 3 -1.12 -12.70 -13.09
N LEU A 4 0.10 -12.28 -12.78
CA LEU A 4 1.29 -12.43 -13.64
C LEU A 4 2.31 -13.42 -13.05
N ALA A 5 2.55 -13.35 -11.75
CA ALA A 5 3.44 -14.26 -11.04
C ALA A 5 2.91 -14.59 -9.65
N GLY A 6 2.87 -15.88 -9.29
CA GLY A 6 2.46 -16.33 -7.97
C GLY A 6 3.57 -16.19 -6.92
N ILE A 7 4.80 -16.53 -7.28
CA ILE A 7 5.98 -16.46 -6.39
C ILE A 7 7.20 -16.13 -7.24
N THR A 8 7.99 -15.16 -6.81
CA THR A 8 9.34 -14.94 -7.31
C THR A 8 10.32 -15.25 -6.18
N ALA A 9 10.99 -16.39 -6.25
CA ALA A 9 12.04 -16.79 -5.33
C ALA A 9 13.40 -16.73 -6.03
N ARG A 10 14.40 -16.18 -5.36
CA ARG A 10 15.78 -16.23 -5.84
C ARG A 10 16.69 -16.73 -4.71
N SER A 11 17.50 -17.71 -5.03
CA SER A 11 18.40 -18.39 -4.07
C SER A 11 19.78 -17.74 -3.93
N ASP A 12 20.08 -16.67 -4.68
CA ASP A 12 21.43 -16.13 -4.76
C ASP A 12 21.60 -14.93 -3.82
N VAL A 13 22.63 -15.00 -3.00
CA VAL A 13 23.11 -13.86 -2.21
C VAL A 13 23.81 -12.89 -3.18
N ARG A 14 23.12 -11.85 -3.59
CA ARG A 14 23.75 -10.75 -4.33
C ARG A 14 24.03 -9.57 -3.42
N THR A 15 25.18 -8.97 -3.62
CA THR A 15 25.65 -7.79 -2.88
C THR A 15 25.15 -6.45 -3.48
N GLU A 16 24.47 -6.50 -4.63
CA GLU A 16 23.99 -5.30 -5.32
C GLU A 16 22.50 -5.08 -5.11
N THR A 17 22.13 -3.82 -4.86
CA THR A 17 20.74 -3.35 -4.77
C THR A 17 20.12 -3.34 -6.15
N GLU A 18 19.25 -4.29 -6.45
CA GLU A 18 18.50 -4.30 -7.70
C GLU A 18 17.17 -3.56 -7.53
N THR A 19 16.81 -2.75 -8.52
CA THR A 19 15.50 -2.12 -8.63
C THR A 19 14.70 -2.80 -9.72
N GLU A 20 13.55 -3.35 -9.37
CA GLU A 20 12.60 -3.92 -10.32
C GLU A 20 11.61 -2.85 -10.76
N LYS A 21 11.54 -2.58 -12.05
CA LYS A 21 10.62 -1.60 -12.62
C LYS A 21 9.42 -2.30 -13.27
N ILE A 22 8.24 -1.85 -12.88
CA ILE A 22 6.96 -2.31 -13.40
C ILE A 22 6.29 -1.10 -14.04
N VAL A 23 6.24 -1.08 -15.36
CA VAL A 23 5.86 0.12 -16.13
C VAL A 23 4.65 -0.16 -17.00
N ASN A 24 3.67 0.73 -16.97
CA ASN A 24 2.47 0.70 -17.83
C ASN A 24 1.67 -0.60 -17.74
N VAL A 25 1.65 -1.25 -16.58
CA VAL A 25 0.86 -2.47 -16.38
C VAL A 25 -0.57 -2.10 -16.04
N LYS A 26 -1.52 -2.63 -16.82
CA LYS A 26 -2.95 -2.45 -16.62
C LYS A 26 -3.62 -3.76 -16.21
N ILE A 27 -4.34 -3.74 -15.08
CA ILE A 27 -5.14 -4.86 -14.60
C ILE A 27 -6.61 -4.52 -14.71
N GLN A 28 -7.39 -5.36 -15.37
CA GLN A 28 -8.83 -5.14 -15.53
C GLN A 28 -9.64 -6.39 -15.22
N ASN A 29 -10.81 -6.20 -14.59
CA ASN A 29 -11.81 -7.24 -14.36
C ASN A 29 -11.26 -8.47 -13.63
N LEU A 30 -10.33 -8.27 -12.67
CA LEU A 30 -9.70 -9.34 -11.93
C LEU A 30 -10.36 -9.54 -10.57
N LYS A 31 -10.65 -10.80 -10.22
CA LYS A 31 -11.12 -11.19 -8.89
C LYS A 31 -10.07 -12.05 -8.22
N LEU A 32 -9.65 -11.64 -7.04
CA LEU A 32 -8.73 -12.38 -6.19
C LEU A 32 -9.41 -12.68 -4.86
N GLY A 33 -9.40 -13.93 -4.48
CA GLY A 33 -9.91 -14.39 -3.20
C GLY A 33 -8.98 -15.41 -2.58
N GLY A 34 -8.94 -15.50 -1.25
CA GLY A 34 -8.09 -16.47 -0.58
C GLY A 34 -8.03 -16.27 0.92
N GLN A 35 -7.35 -17.19 1.60
CA GLN A 35 -7.16 -17.15 3.05
C GLN A 35 -6.14 -16.06 3.49
N VAL A 36 -5.46 -15.41 2.57
CA VAL A 36 -4.14 -14.86 2.68
C VAL A 36 -4.06 -13.44 2.12
N ALA A 37 -2.97 -12.70 2.27
CA ALA A 37 -2.81 -11.35 1.73
C ALA A 37 -2.89 -11.30 0.19
N ALA A 38 -3.46 -10.24 -0.35
CA ALA A 38 -3.53 -10.05 -1.79
C ALA A 38 -3.19 -8.62 -2.20
N GLY A 39 -2.52 -8.50 -3.32
CA GLY A 39 -2.31 -7.25 -4.03
C GLY A 39 -2.65 -7.39 -5.51
N GLY A 40 -3.09 -6.31 -6.14
CA GLY A 40 -3.40 -6.30 -7.57
C GLY A 40 -2.19 -6.66 -8.44
N ILE A 41 -1.00 -6.29 -8.03
CA ILE A 41 0.27 -6.60 -8.71
C ILE A 41 1.15 -7.53 -7.87
N ILE A 42 1.40 -7.19 -6.61
CA ILE A 42 2.28 -7.95 -5.72
C ILE A 42 1.54 -8.31 -4.42
N GLY A 43 1.57 -9.58 -4.01
CA GLY A 43 1.05 -10.02 -2.71
C GLY A 43 1.96 -9.60 -1.57
N THR A 44 3.21 -10.03 -1.59
CA THR A 44 4.22 -9.70 -0.58
C THR A 44 5.59 -9.49 -1.17
N VAL A 45 6.34 -8.58 -0.57
CA VAL A 45 7.74 -8.29 -0.90
C VAL A 45 8.62 -8.49 0.33
N ASN A 46 9.70 -9.23 0.20
CA ASN A 46 10.79 -9.35 1.18
C ASN A 46 10.37 -9.72 2.62
N ARG A 47 9.58 -10.76 2.80
CA ARG A 47 9.29 -11.29 4.13
C ARG A 47 10.25 -12.42 4.49
N THR A 48 10.81 -12.38 5.70
CA THR A 48 11.75 -13.40 6.22
C THR A 48 11.06 -14.55 6.93
N GLU A 49 9.74 -14.48 7.15
CA GLU A 49 8.99 -15.50 7.87
C GLU A 49 7.99 -16.23 6.96
N SER A 50 7.91 -17.53 7.18
CA SER A 50 7.13 -18.51 6.43
C SER A 50 5.61 -18.48 6.74
N SER A 51 4.98 -17.34 6.80
CA SER A 51 3.52 -17.34 6.83
C SER A 51 3.01 -17.43 5.39
N SER A 52 2.37 -18.53 5.09
CA SER A 52 1.86 -18.99 3.79
C SER A 52 0.75 -18.13 3.17
N ASP A 53 0.66 -16.88 3.49
CA ASP A 53 -0.58 -16.12 3.49
C ASP A 53 -0.69 -14.94 2.52
N ASP A 54 0.25 -14.77 1.58
CA ASP A 54 0.29 -13.59 0.71
C ASP A 54 -0.06 -13.87 -0.77
N ILE A 55 -1.01 -13.15 -1.32
CA ILE A 55 -1.47 -13.29 -2.71
C ILE A 55 -1.38 -11.96 -3.44
N GLY A 56 -0.75 -11.94 -4.60
CA GLY A 56 -0.71 -10.78 -5.48
C GLY A 56 -1.28 -11.07 -6.87
N ALA A 57 -1.86 -10.07 -7.51
CA ALA A 57 -2.39 -10.25 -8.86
C ALA A 57 -1.29 -10.36 -9.91
N LEU A 58 -0.19 -9.67 -9.73
CA LEU A 58 0.96 -9.74 -10.62
C LEU A 58 2.08 -10.62 -10.05
N ILE A 59 2.40 -10.44 -8.77
CA ILE A 59 3.42 -11.20 -8.05
C ILE A 59 2.83 -11.61 -6.69
N GLY A 60 2.71 -12.93 -6.42
CA GLY A 60 2.09 -13.42 -5.20
C GLY A 60 3.00 -13.25 -3.97
N LEU A 61 4.21 -13.74 -4.03
CA LEU A 61 5.19 -13.68 -2.93
C LEU A 61 6.58 -13.46 -3.51
N SER A 62 7.28 -12.45 -3.06
CA SER A 62 8.72 -12.35 -3.26
C SER A 62 9.42 -12.81 -1.97
N ASN A 63 9.71 -14.10 -1.88
CA ASN A 63 10.40 -14.67 -0.73
C ASN A 63 11.85 -14.98 -1.14
N GLY A 64 12.78 -14.21 -0.62
CA GLY A 64 14.20 -14.42 -0.86
C GLY A 64 15.06 -13.48 -0.03
N THR A 65 16.25 -13.90 0.29
CA THR A 65 17.30 -13.08 0.91
C THR A 65 17.82 -11.99 -0.04
N GLY A 66 17.27 -11.92 -1.25
CA GLY A 66 17.58 -10.89 -2.24
C GLY A 66 16.87 -9.58 -1.94
N PHE A 67 17.61 -8.53 -1.97
CA PHE A 67 17.23 -7.18 -1.59
C PHE A 67 16.80 -6.40 -2.82
N ARG A 68 15.53 -6.02 -2.93
CA ARG A 68 15.00 -5.35 -4.11
C ARG A 68 14.10 -4.19 -3.76
N SER A 69 14.31 -3.10 -4.49
CA SER A 69 13.35 -2.02 -4.58
C SER A 69 12.36 -2.28 -5.72
N TYR A 70 11.14 -1.84 -5.57
CA TYR A 70 10.10 -1.95 -6.59
C TYR A 70 9.58 -0.57 -6.96
N GLU A 71 9.62 -0.25 -8.24
CA GLU A 71 9.13 1.00 -8.79
C GLU A 71 7.97 0.73 -9.75
N PHE A 72 6.80 1.28 -9.45
CA PHE A 72 5.61 1.22 -10.28
C PHE A 72 5.43 2.57 -10.98
N ASP A 73 5.52 2.59 -12.31
CA ASP A 73 5.33 3.78 -13.10
C ASP A 73 4.13 3.62 -14.04
N ASP A 74 3.16 4.53 -13.92
CA ASP A 74 1.91 4.54 -14.69
C ASP A 74 1.16 3.19 -14.69
N CYS A 75 1.25 2.45 -13.60
CA CYS A 75 0.45 1.24 -13.42
C CYS A 75 -0.99 1.59 -13.06
N SER A 76 -1.92 0.74 -13.42
CA SER A 76 -3.35 0.99 -13.19
C SER A 76 -4.13 -0.29 -12.92
N TYR A 77 -5.25 -0.15 -12.21
CA TYR A 77 -6.26 -1.19 -12.15
C TYR A 77 -7.67 -0.62 -12.32
N GLU A 78 -8.56 -1.45 -12.84
CA GLU A 78 -9.98 -1.14 -12.99
C GLU A 78 -10.85 -2.39 -12.80
N ASN A 79 -11.97 -2.24 -12.08
CA ASN A 79 -12.89 -3.33 -11.74
C ASN A 79 -12.17 -4.49 -11.04
N LEU A 80 -11.24 -4.17 -10.13
CA LEU A 80 -10.52 -5.13 -9.32
C LEU A 80 -11.37 -5.49 -8.10
N LYS A 81 -11.54 -6.77 -7.83
CA LYS A 81 -12.14 -7.26 -6.59
C LYS A 81 -11.15 -8.13 -5.84
N ILE A 82 -10.71 -7.65 -4.69
CA ILE A 82 -9.85 -8.40 -3.76
C ILE A 82 -10.65 -8.68 -2.48
N GLU A 83 -10.68 -9.94 -2.05
CA GLU A 83 -11.29 -10.35 -0.79
C GLU A 83 -10.47 -11.46 -0.15
N VAL A 84 -9.73 -11.13 0.92
CA VAL A 84 -8.79 -12.05 1.58
C VAL A 84 -8.84 -11.91 3.10
N ASN A 85 -8.31 -12.89 3.82
CA ASN A 85 -8.21 -12.82 5.27
C ASN A 85 -7.02 -11.94 5.71
N GLY A 86 -5.88 -12.06 5.03
CA GLY A 86 -4.68 -11.27 5.30
C GLY A 86 -4.72 -9.84 4.77
N ASP A 87 -3.55 -9.25 4.56
CA ASP A 87 -3.40 -7.89 4.05
C ASP A 87 -3.88 -7.75 2.60
N ALA A 88 -4.74 -6.76 2.31
CA ALA A 88 -5.33 -6.52 1.00
C ALA A 88 -4.92 -5.15 0.43
N GLY A 89 -4.17 -5.12 -0.67
CA GLY A 89 -3.78 -3.90 -1.36
C GLY A 89 -4.09 -3.93 -2.85
N GLY A 90 -4.46 -2.81 -3.44
CA GLY A 90 -4.77 -2.75 -4.86
C GLY A 90 -3.59 -3.10 -5.76
N LEU A 91 -2.39 -2.66 -5.40
CA LEU A 91 -1.15 -3.04 -6.06
C LEU A 91 -0.38 -4.07 -5.23
N VAL A 92 -0.24 -3.83 -3.92
CA VAL A 92 0.60 -4.62 -3.02
C VAL A 92 -0.12 -4.95 -1.73
N GLY A 93 -0.15 -6.22 -1.35
CA GLY A 93 -0.66 -6.64 -0.04
C GLY A 93 0.27 -6.16 1.08
N TYR A 94 1.51 -6.60 1.07
CA TYR A 94 2.50 -6.23 2.08
C TYR A 94 3.85 -5.88 1.44
N ALA A 95 4.39 -4.71 1.78
CA ALA A 95 5.74 -4.28 1.41
C ALA A 95 6.68 -4.45 2.61
N GLY A 96 7.55 -5.44 2.52
CA GLY A 96 8.31 -5.97 3.65
C GLY A 96 9.49 -5.18 4.18
N SER A 97 10.28 -5.81 5.02
CA SER A 97 10.91 -5.36 6.25
C SER A 97 12.33 -4.79 6.19
N ARG A 98 12.98 -4.65 5.06
CA ARG A 98 14.33 -4.06 5.05
C ARG A 98 14.32 -2.62 4.53
N ILE A 99 14.88 -1.75 5.33
CA ILE A 99 14.88 -0.30 5.24
C ILE A 99 15.71 0.29 4.13
N ASP A 100 16.63 -0.45 3.57
CA ASP A 100 17.47 0.03 2.46
C ASP A 100 16.73 -0.02 1.11
N TYR A 101 15.54 -0.65 1.11
CA TYR A 101 14.72 -0.82 -0.07
C TYR A 101 13.50 0.07 -0.01
N HIS A 102 13.09 0.51 -1.18
CA HIS A 102 11.91 1.32 -1.31
C HIS A 102 10.86 0.63 -2.18
N PHE A 103 9.64 1.00 -1.88
CA PHE A 103 8.48 0.74 -2.69
C PHE A 103 7.97 2.07 -3.20
N SER A 104 8.01 2.32 -4.50
CA SER A 104 7.60 3.59 -5.08
C SER A 104 6.53 3.43 -6.15
N ILE A 105 5.61 4.39 -6.18
CA ILE A 105 4.51 4.48 -7.14
C ILE A 105 4.54 5.87 -7.77
N THR A 106 4.61 5.93 -9.07
CA THR A 106 4.58 7.18 -9.83
C THR A 106 3.43 7.16 -10.83
N GLY A 107 2.52 8.11 -10.72
CA GLY A 107 1.36 8.18 -11.62
C GLY A 107 0.39 7.00 -11.48
N GLY A 108 -0.55 6.94 -12.42
CA GLY A 108 -1.51 5.85 -12.55
C GLY A 108 -2.93 6.18 -12.11
N GLU A 109 -3.87 5.45 -12.69
CA GLU A 109 -5.31 5.59 -12.43
C GLU A 109 -5.89 4.27 -11.93
N TYR A 110 -6.61 4.33 -10.81
CA TYR A 110 -7.16 3.19 -10.08
C TYR A 110 -8.65 3.39 -9.88
N LYS A 111 -9.48 2.51 -10.47
CA LYS A 111 -10.91 2.81 -10.60
C LYS A 111 -11.83 1.65 -10.23
N ASN A 112 -13.05 2.00 -9.79
CA ASN A 112 -14.21 1.10 -9.72
C ASN A 112 -13.91 -0.24 -9.04
N SER A 113 -13.21 -0.22 -7.91
CA SER A 113 -12.65 -1.43 -7.34
C SER A 113 -13.03 -1.62 -5.87
N SER A 114 -13.00 -2.86 -5.41
CA SER A 114 -13.26 -3.23 -4.02
C SER A 114 -12.10 -4.06 -3.47
N ILE A 115 -11.53 -3.58 -2.37
CA ILE A 115 -10.37 -4.18 -1.72
C ILE A 115 -10.73 -4.46 -0.27
N THR A 116 -10.82 -5.73 0.09
CA THR A 116 -11.29 -6.16 1.41
C THR A 116 -10.29 -7.11 2.07
N SER A 117 -9.88 -6.75 3.27
CA SER A 117 -9.18 -7.61 4.22
C SER A 117 -10.14 -7.98 5.36
N LYS A 118 -10.34 -9.28 5.59
CA LYS A 118 -11.27 -9.77 6.63
C LYS A 118 -10.66 -9.74 8.02
N ASP A 119 -9.35 -9.86 8.14
CA ASP A 119 -8.67 -9.98 9.44
C ASP A 119 -7.58 -8.95 9.69
N HIS A 120 -7.06 -8.31 8.66
CA HIS A 120 -5.89 -7.43 8.73
C HIS A 120 -6.14 -6.03 8.14
N ASN A 121 -5.16 -5.49 7.41
CA ASN A 121 -5.18 -4.15 6.87
C ASN A 121 -5.61 -4.12 5.40
N ALA A 122 -6.20 -3.02 4.97
CA ALA A 122 -6.52 -2.79 3.58
C ALA A 122 -6.08 -1.41 3.10
N GLY A 123 -5.67 -1.31 1.83
CA GLY A 123 -5.31 -0.04 1.20
C GLY A 123 -5.57 -0.02 -0.29
N GLY A 124 -5.93 1.12 -0.83
CA GLY A 124 -6.19 1.27 -2.25
C GLY A 124 -4.98 0.93 -3.11
N LEU A 125 -3.78 1.25 -2.66
CA LEU A 125 -2.53 0.86 -3.33
C LEU A 125 -1.80 -0.23 -2.55
N ALA A 126 -1.56 -0.03 -1.25
CA ALA A 126 -0.87 -0.99 -0.41
C ALA A 126 -1.62 -1.22 0.90
N ALA A 127 -1.73 -2.47 1.38
CA ALA A 127 -2.32 -2.72 2.68
C ALA A 127 -1.40 -2.30 3.81
N SER A 128 -0.14 -2.71 3.74
CA SER A 128 0.86 -2.40 4.77
C SER A 128 2.23 -2.17 4.15
N SER A 129 3.02 -1.30 4.77
CA SER A 129 4.45 -1.17 4.48
C SER A 129 5.25 -0.96 5.76
N SER A 130 6.32 -1.74 5.90
CA SER A 130 7.34 -1.57 6.94
C SER A 130 8.69 -1.09 6.36
N SER A 131 8.78 -0.95 5.04
CA SER A 131 9.93 -0.37 4.33
C SER A 131 9.64 1.06 3.89
N ARG A 132 10.58 1.70 3.20
CA ARG A 132 10.37 3.01 2.58
C ARG A 132 9.23 2.93 1.57
N PHE A 133 8.23 3.77 1.74
CA PHE A 133 7.05 3.82 0.87
C PHE A 133 6.91 5.22 0.28
N TYR A 134 6.96 5.29 -1.03
CA TYR A 134 6.97 6.54 -1.78
C TYR A 134 5.86 6.58 -2.81
N VAL A 135 5.13 7.66 -2.84
CA VAL A 135 4.18 7.98 -3.91
C VAL A 135 4.57 9.32 -4.51
N ASN A 136 4.91 9.34 -5.79
CA ASN A 136 5.41 10.51 -6.50
C ASN A 136 6.64 11.15 -5.82
N ALA A 137 7.55 10.31 -5.38
CA ALA A 137 8.82 10.73 -4.81
C ALA A 137 9.98 9.90 -5.37
N SER A 138 11.17 10.48 -5.33
CA SER A 138 12.40 9.78 -5.72
C SER A 138 12.76 8.67 -4.74
N SER A 139 13.68 7.81 -5.12
CA SER A 139 14.25 6.76 -4.25
C SER A 139 14.91 7.31 -2.98
N GLU A 140 15.22 8.60 -2.94
CA GLU A 140 15.72 9.31 -1.77
C GLU A 140 14.60 9.86 -0.86
N GLY A 141 13.33 9.70 -1.24
CA GLY A 141 12.18 10.25 -0.53
C GLY A 141 12.08 11.77 -0.63
N LYS A 142 12.40 12.33 -1.80
CA LYS A 142 12.21 13.74 -2.14
C LYS A 142 11.09 13.87 -3.17
N ALA A 143 10.36 14.98 -3.13
CA ALA A 143 9.36 15.28 -4.15
C ALA A 143 9.96 15.22 -5.56
N LEU A 144 9.21 14.68 -6.51
CA LEU A 144 9.56 14.79 -7.92
C LEU A 144 9.32 16.23 -8.39
N GLU A 145 10.16 16.74 -9.26
CA GLU A 145 9.99 18.09 -9.83
C GLU A 145 8.68 18.19 -10.63
N THR A 146 8.34 17.14 -11.35
CA THR A 146 7.11 17.05 -12.15
C THR A 146 6.32 15.77 -11.78
N PRO A 147 5.61 15.77 -10.63
CA PRO A 147 4.89 14.59 -10.21
C PRO A 147 3.68 14.35 -11.12
N LYS A 148 3.50 13.10 -11.55
CA LYS A 148 2.26 12.65 -12.16
C LYS A 148 1.23 12.41 -11.05
N PHE A 149 -0.04 12.74 -11.28
CA PHE A 149 -1.07 12.41 -10.28
C PHE A 149 -1.27 10.91 -10.18
N VAL A 150 -1.36 10.44 -8.94
CA VAL A 150 -1.92 9.13 -8.60
C VAL A 150 -3.39 9.34 -8.27
N VAL A 151 -4.29 8.75 -9.04
CA VAL A 151 -5.73 9.01 -8.91
C VAL A 151 -6.48 7.73 -8.59
N LEU A 152 -7.14 7.69 -7.43
CA LEU A 152 -8.05 6.61 -7.07
C LEU A 152 -9.49 7.13 -7.15
N THR A 153 -10.30 6.54 -8.01
CA THR A 153 -11.71 6.93 -8.22
C THR A 153 -12.61 5.74 -7.93
N ASP A 154 -13.55 5.91 -7.01
CA ASP A 154 -14.52 4.87 -6.65
C ASP A 154 -13.87 3.55 -6.22
N VAL A 155 -12.81 3.64 -5.42
CA VAL A 155 -12.14 2.49 -4.82
C VAL A 155 -12.65 2.31 -3.39
N ASN A 156 -13.43 1.25 -3.17
CA ASN A 156 -13.92 0.88 -1.86
C ASN A 156 -12.87 0.06 -1.10
N VAL A 157 -12.50 0.48 0.10
CA VAL A 157 -11.45 -0.15 0.90
C VAL A 157 -12.00 -0.56 2.25
N LYS A 158 -11.91 -1.84 2.59
CA LYS A 158 -12.38 -2.36 3.87
C LYS A 158 -11.33 -3.24 4.53
N GLY A 159 -10.83 -2.78 5.67
CA GLY A 159 -9.90 -3.52 6.51
C GLY A 159 -10.54 -3.88 7.86
N LYS A 160 -10.25 -5.06 8.40
CA LYS A 160 -10.71 -5.36 9.77
C LYS A 160 -9.96 -4.51 10.79
N MET A 161 -8.66 -4.39 10.65
CA MET A 161 -7.86 -3.61 11.60
C MET A 161 -7.74 -2.15 11.15
N ARG A 162 -7.17 -1.92 9.99
CA ARG A 162 -6.85 -0.57 9.48
C ARG A 162 -7.21 -0.47 8.02
N ALA A 163 -7.66 0.70 7.59
CA ALA A 163 -7.94 0.97 6.19
C ALA A 163 -7.50 2.38 5.81
N GLY A 164 -6.93 2.51 4.61
CA GLY A 164 -6.59 3.79 4.00
C GLY A 164 -6.92 3.83 2.52
N GLY A 165 -7.39 4.96 2.03
CA GLY A 165 -7.65 5.11 0.60
C GLY A 165 -6.42 4.80 -0.26
N VAL A 166 -5.22 5.07 0.25
CA VAL A 166 -3.94 4.73 -0.39
C VAL A 166 -3.27 3.57 0.34
N VAL A 167 -3.07 3.69 1.65
CA VAL A 167 -2.35 2.68 2.43
C VAL A 167 -3.00 2.42 3.79
N GLY A 168 -3.19 1.15 4.15
CA GLY A 168 -3.80 0.78 5.44
C GLY A 168 -2.87 1.04 6.63
N LYS A 169 -1.60 0.64 6.53
CA LYS A 169 -0.62 0.77 7.61
C LYS A 169 0.76 1.14 7.08
N LEU A 170 1.31 2.21 7.62
CA LEU A 170 2.73 2.56 7.53
C LEU A 170 3.34 2.41 8.92
N ALA A 171 4.09 1.36 9.16
CA ALA A 171 4.70 1.10 10.44
C ALA A 171 5.97 0.29 10.28
N ARG A 172 6.96 0.61 11.09
CA ARG A 172 8.19 -0.15 11.19
C ARG A 172 7.94 -1.48 11.91
N GLU A 173 8.56 -2.55 11.48
CA GLU A 173 8.61 -3.78 12.27
C GLU A 173 9.54 -3.62 13.47
N ASN A 174 9.14 -4.21 14.60
CA ASN A 174 9.93 -4.19 15.83
C ASN A 174 11.32 -4.82 15.61
N GLY A 175 12.36 -4.15 16.09
CA GLY A 175 13.74 -4.67 16.09
C GLY A 175 14.66 -4.15 14.97
N SER A 176 14.16 -3.40 14.00
CA SER A 176 15.01 -2.77 13.00
C SER A 176 15.60 -1.46 13.53
N SER A 177 16.94 -1.26 13.43
CA SER A 177 17.65 -0.05 13.91
C SER A 177 17.62 1.12 12.94
N SER A 178 17.02 0.98 11.77
CA SER A 178 17.12 1.97 10.71
C SER A 178 15.79 2.65 10.40
N TYR A 179 15.87 3.85 9.81
CA TYR A 179 14.75 4.77 9.62
C TYR A 179 13.93 4.41 8.35
N ALA A 180 12.69 4.01 8.47
CA ALA A 180 11.79 3.99 7.34
C ALA A 180 11.37 5.44 7.02
N ARG A 181 11.24 5.77 5.75
CA ARG A 181 10.73 7.06 5.27
C ARG A 181 9.47 6.82 4.46
N TYR A 182 8.47 7.64 4.71
CA TYR A 182 7.22 7.59 3.99
C TYR A 182 6.98 8.95 3.33
N TYR A 183 6.70 8.95 2.05
CA TYR A 183 6.41 10.16 1.32
C TYR A 183 5.24 9.93 0.37
N ILE A 184 4.15 10.65 0.56
CA ILE A 184 2.95 10.56 -0.27
C ILE A 184 2.64 11.95 -0.80
N ASN A 185 2.77 12.12 -2.10
CA ASN A 185 2.62 13.40 -2.76
C ASN A 185 1.70 13.31 -3.98
N SER A 186 0.91 14.34 -4.23
CA SER A 186 0.09 14.50 -5.42
C SER A 186 -0.85 13.31 -5.68
N VAL A 187 -1.60 12.93 -4.64
CA VAL A 187 -2.58 11.84 -4.69
C VAL A 187 -4.00 12.40 -4.60
N LYS A 188 -4.89 11.88 -5.42
CA LYS A 188 -6.33 12.16 -5.36
C LYS A 188 -7.10 10.88 -5.05
N VAL A 189 -7.86 10.88 -3.96
CA VAL A 189 -8.82 9.82 -3.63
C VAL A 189 -10.21 10.41 -3.72
N ILE A 190 -10.97 10.00 -4.71
CA ILE A 190 -12.24 10.63 -5.08
C ILE A 190 -13.33 9.56 -5.10
N SER A 191 -14.48 9.87 -4.54
CA SER A 191 -15.69 9.06 -4.69
C SER A 191 -16.77 9.84 -5.43
N THR A 192 -17.29 9.25 -6.49
CA THR A 192 -18.47 9.71 -7.21
C THR A 192 -19.70 8.83 -6.94
N ASN A 193 -19.48 7.61 -6.45
CA ASN A 193 -20.48 6.57 -6.22
C ASN A 193 -20.66 6.20 -4.73
N SER A 194 -20.33 7.12 -3.81
CA SER A 194 -20.50 6.93 -2.36
C SER A 194 -19.73 5.73 -1.80
N VAL A 195 -18.56 5.42 -2.35
CA VAL A 195 -17.67 4.39 -1.78
C VAL A 195 -17.04 4.84 -0.47
N SER A 196 -16.52 3.90 0.30
CA SER A 196 -15.99 4.17 1.63
C SER A 196 -14.62 3.56 1.88
N VAL A 197 -13.96 4.12 2.90
CA VAL A 197 -12.84 3.51 3.61
C VAL A 197 -13.33 3.11 4.98
N GLU A 198 -13.34 1.80 5.27
CA GLU A 198 -13.90 1.24 6.50
C GLU A 198 -12.88 0.39 7.24
N ALA A 199 -12.81 0.56 8.56
CA ALA A 199 -11.98 -0.28 9.43
C ALA A 199 -12.60 -0.44 10.81
N ASN A 200 -12.11 -1.41 11.60
CA ASN A 200 -12.53 -1.48 13.00
C ASN A 200 -11.80 -0.41 13.83
N THR A 201 -10.50 -0.23 13.64
CA THR A 201 -9.69 0.63 14.54
C THR A 201 -9.24 1.95 13.93
N TYR A 202 -8.69 1.94 12.72
CA TYR A 202 -8.14 3.16 12.12
C TYR A 202 -8.54 3.27 10.65
N ALA A 203 -9.25 4.32 10.29
CA ALA A 203 -9.64 4.61 8.91
C ALA A 203 -9.18 6.02 8.49
N GLY A 204 -8.56 6.14 7.32
CA GLY A 204 -8.13 7.43 6.78
C GLY A 204 -8.25 7.53 5.26
N GLY A 205 -8.53 8.71 4.76
CA GLY A 205 -8.69 8.93 3.32
C GLY A 205 -7.42 8.64 2.51
N ILE A 206 -6.26 8.83 3.12
CA ILE A 206 -4.95 8.47 2.56
C ILE A 206 -4.37 7.28 3.31
N ALA A 207 -4.15 7.40 4.63
CA ALA A 207 -3.55 6.35 5.44
C ALA A 207 -4.41 6.00 6.65
N GLY A 208 -4.59 4.70 6.94
CA GLY A 208 -5.28 4.24 8.14
C GLY A 208 -4.48 4.59 9.39
N ILE A 209 -3.23 4.18 9.44
CA ILE A 209 -2.30 4.54 10.51
C ILE A 209 -0.89 4.79 9.99
N ILE A 210 -0.22 5.76 10.59
CA ILE A 210 1.21 6.00 10.49
C ILE A 210 1.80 5.80 11.88
N ASP A 211 2.40 4.63 12.10
CA ASP A 211 2.94 4.25 13.39
C ASP A 211 4.44 4.08 13.30
N SER A 212 5.16 5.12 13.71
CA SER A 212 6.61 5.11 13.57
C SER A 212 7.26 6.08 14.54
N ALA A 213 7.90 5.55 15.56
CA ALA A 213 8.53 6.33 16.63
C ALA A 213 9.64 7.28 16.13
N ASP A 214 10.37 6.91 15.06
CA ASP A 214 11.55 7.65 14.56
C ASP A 214 11.52 7.95 13.08
N ASN A 215 10.42 7.68 12.39
CA ASN A 215 10.36 7.80 10.94
C ASN A 215 9.79 9.14 10.51
N GLN A 216 10.32 9.65 9.42
CA GLN A 216 9.74 10.79 8.75
C GLN A 216 8.62 10.32 7.82
N CYS A 217 7.43 10.86 8.00
CA CYS A 217 6.36 10.71 7.06
C CYS A 217 5.92 12.09 6.56
N THR A 218 5.87 12.28 5.27
CA THR A 218 5.34 13.48 4.64
C THR A 218 4.16 13.10 3.76
N ILE A 219 3.03 13.76 3.98
CA ILE A 219 1.85 13.68 3.10
C ILE A 219 1.55 15.10 2.65
N GLU A 220 1.64 15.37 1.36
CA GLU A 220 1.43 16.70 0.81
C GLU A 220 0.70 16.68 -0.54
N LYS A 221 0.04 17.80 -0.86
CA LYS A 221 -0.70 17.98 -2.13
C LYS A 221 -1.67 16.82 -2.42
N CYS A 222 -2.28 16.27 -1.38
CA CYS A 222 -3.24 15.18 -1.49
C CYS A 222 -4.66 15.70 -1.35
N THR A 223 -5.58 15.12 -2.11
CA THR A 223 -7.00 15.45 -2.09
C THR A 223 -7.81 14.21 -1.74
N VAL A 224 -8.74 14.34 -0.79
CA VAL A 224 -9.76 13.33 -0.49
C VAL A 224 -11.12 13.98 -0.66
N ALA A 225 -11.97 13.47 -1.54
CA ALA A 225 -13.27 14.07 -1.85
C ALA A 225 -14.37 13.02 -2.04
N GLY A 226 -15.55 13.30 -1.52
CA GLY A 226 -16.75 12.44 -1.68
C GLY A 226 -16.68 11.10 -0.96
N LEU A 227 -15.61 10.80 -0.25
CA LEU A 227 -15.33 9.50 0.35
C LEU A 227 -15.97 9.37 1.73
N GLY A 228 -16.70 8.29 1.99
CA GLY A 228 -17.12 7.91 3.33
C GLY A 228 -15.94 7.31 4.12
N ILE A 229 -15.65 7.85 5.31
CA ILE A 229 -14.59 7.30 6.17
C ILE A 229 -15.25 6.84 7.47
N LYS A 230 -15.14 5.55 7.79
CA LYS A 230 -15.89 4.95 8.90
C LYS A 230 -15.00 4.02 9.72
N THR A 231 -15.23 4.04 11.03
CA THR A 231 -14.75 3.02 11.95
C THR A 231 -15.93 2.30 12.62
N MET A 232 -15.77 1.02 12.92
CA MET A 232 -16.86 0.12 13.26
C MET A 232 -16.92 -0.24 14.74
N VAL A 233 -15.93 0.15 15.55
CA VAL A 233 -15.87 -0.18 16.98
C VAL A 233 -15.65 1.07 17.83
N ASP A 234 -16.08 1.02 19.09
CA ASP A 234 -15.80 2.07 20.07
C ASP A 234 -14.31 2.26 20.28
N LYS A 235 -13.89 3.50 20.59
CA LYS A 235 -12.48 3.89 20.78
C LYS A 235 -11.61 3.68 19.54
N SER A 236 -12.19 3.87 18.38
CA SER A 236 -11.50 3.84 17.09
C SER A 236 -11.29 5.27 16.56
N TYR A 237 -10.43 5.41 15.55
CA TYR A 237 -10.06 6.73 15.03
C TYR A 237 -10.28 6.77 13.52
N ASN A 238 -10.94 7.82 13.06
CA ASN A 238 -11.06 8.13 11.64
C ASN A 238 -10.60 9.56 11.36
N GLY A 239 -10.03 9.76 10.19
CA GLY A 239 -9.54 11.06 9.75
C GLY A 239 -9.67 11.25 8.25
N GLY A 240 -9.97 12.48 7.83
CA GLY A 240 -10.10 12.82 6.42
C GLY A 240 -8.86 12.46 5.59
N ILE A 241 -7.69 12.58 6.17
CA ILE A 241 -6.40 12.22 5.55
C ILE A 241 -5.81 10.99 6.24
N VAL A 242 -5.58 11.03 7.56
CA VAL A 242 -4.96 9.95 8.33
C VAL A 242 -5.81 9.61 9.53
N GLY A 243 -6.08 8.31 9.75
CA GLY A 243 -6.88 7.85 10.89
C GLY A 243 -6.14 7.99 12.22
N SER A 244 -4.85 7.69 12.26
CA SER A 244 -3.99 7.89 13.43
C SER A 244 -2.55 8.14 13.02
N ILE A 245 -1.90 9.03 13.74
CA ILE A 245 -0.50 9.38 13.54
C ILE A 245 0.26 9.12 14.84
N GLY A 246 1.27 8.25 14.78
CA GLY A 246 2.32 8.17 15.79
C GLY A 246 3.22 9.41 15.77
N THR A 247 4.44 9.31 16.22
CA THR A 247 5.35 10.46 16.30
C THR A 247 5.93 10.85 14.93
N LYS A 248 6.15 12.15 14.71
CA LYS A 248 6.90 12.77 13.58
C LYS A 248 6.31 12.57 12.16
N ALA A 249 5.03 12.80 11.96
CA ALA A 249 4.48 12.95 10.62
C ALA A 249 4.17 14.42 10.31
N LEU A 250 4.44 14.83 9.07
CA LEU A 250 4.09 16.12 8.51
C LEU A 250 2.97 15.93 7.48
N VAL A 251 1.82 16.53 7.73
CA VAL A 251 0.71 16.55 6.77
C VAL A 251 0.48 18.00 6.37
N THR A 252 0.68 18.31 5.09
CA THR A 252 0.49 19.67 4.54
C THR A 252 -0.38 19.63 3.29
N GLY A 253 -1.26 20.60 3.16
CA GLY A 253 -2.18 20.77 2.05
C GLY A 253 -1.67 21.74 1.00
#